data_6f4c38d38870f1ed840d4810d3cc145e
#
_entry.id   6f4c38d38870f1ed840d4810d3cc145e
#
_cell.length_a   1.000
_cell.length_b   1.000
_cell.length_c   1.000
_cell.angle_alpha   90.00
_cell.angle_beta   90.00
_cell.angle_gamma   90.00
#
_symmetry.space_group_name_H-M   'P 1'
#
loop_
_entity.id
_entity.type
_entity.pdbx_description
1 polymer ?
#
loop_
_entity_poly.entity_id
_entity_poly.type
_entity_poly.pdbx_seq_one_letter_code
_entity_poly.pdbx_strand_id
1 'polypeptide(L)'
;MDWIRVSRKNPHYFEHENGDTFLPVGVNLCFQRFLQTDEECLAAYRRQIVAFAQNGGNFIRVWMGVPFLQLEPEHPGLFSERKLANLHALVDIAKANNVRIKFTLEHFRRLDAGPDAELFPGAASFENPVYRKDNGGFADDMTEFMSSDAGRKHFIGKLELLSRHFSEEPAVMAWELWNEVNTVSAPRAIWQEWSQIMLQELHRCFPHQLCLQNLGSFDAPRHVDPYRWLCTLDGCDYSQAHRYLDPGAELDVCRGPMDLLCRDVIEELRRNNPARPAILAETGAVESRHSRPSRLYDVDTHGMLLHDGLFAPFFSGSAGCGQFWHWDQLYLERHNLWFHFNRFVKATAGFDPVLEEATPFFQTVGCVRQYGLLGKFHTLLWLRDAQSTWESELARGRTPDVRERVKLDLRSLPGGAFRQARCYLPWTDASIHMELHGTEMELPEFTRSMVLLLNR
;
A
#
# COMPACT_ATOMS: atom_id res chain seq x y z
N MET A 1 10.28 14.46 13.74
CA MET A 1 10.34 13.73 12.45
C MET A 1 11.11 14.58 11.45
N ASP A 2 11.79 13.96 10.49
CA ASP A 2 12.49 14.56 9.37
C ASP A 2 11.77 14.22 8.04
N TRP A 3 12.22 14.77 6.94
CA TRP A 3 11.65 14.49 5.63
C TRP A 3 12.04 13.11 5.12
N ILE A 4 11.13 12.47 4.38
CA ILE A 4 11.40 11.27 3.62
C ILE A 4 11.46 11.61 2.14
N ARG A 5 12.46 11.08 1.46
CA ARG A 5 12.63 11.26 0.01
C ARG A 5 12.97 9.95 -0.67
N VAL A 6 12.90 9.93 -1.99
CA VAL A 6 13.46 8.83 -2.78
C VAL A 6 14.96 8.77 -2.52
N SER A 7 15.50 7.59 -2.25
CA SER A 7 16.90 7.43 -1.89
C SER A 7 17.83 7.83 -3.05
N ARG A 8 18.83 8.64 -2.73
CA ARG A 8 19.89 9.02 -3.65
C ARG A 8 20.90 7.90 -3.92
N LYS A 9 20.96 6.93 -2.99
CA LYS A 9 21.87 5.78 -3.09
C LYS A 9 21.25 4.65 -3.91
N ASN A 10 19.94 4.44 -3.75
CA ASN A 10 19.19 3.41 -4.48
C ASN A 10 17.77 3.91 -4.78
N PRO A 11 17.44 4.30 -6.02
CA PRO A 11 16.18 4.92 -6.37
C PRO A 11 14.96 3.99 -6.23
N HIS A 12 15.16 2.72 -5.90
CA HIS A 12 14.07 1.79 -5.60
C HIS A 12 13.49 1.90 -4.19
N TYR A 13 14.12 2.68 -3.32
CA TYR A 13 13.76 2.79 -1.89
C TYR A 13 13.66 4.24 -1.44
N PHE A 14 13.32 4.43 -0.18
CA PHE A 14 13.26 5.74 0.47
C PHE A 14 14.36 5.89 1.50
N GLU A 15 14.70 7.14 1.80
CA GLU A 15 15.65 7.49 2.85
C GLU A 15 15.18 8.70 3.66
N HIS A 16 15.62 8.76 4.89
CA HIS A 16 15.60 9.93 5.75
C HIS A 16 16.55 11.01 5.24
N GLU A 17 16.43 12.24 5.72
CA GLU A 17 17.35 13.33 5.37
C GLU A 17 18.81 13.02 5.68
N ASN A 18 19.07 12.29 6.78
CA ASN A 18 20.41 11.85 7.17
C ASN A 18 20.98 10.71 6.28
N GLY A 19 20.18 10.19 5.34
CA GLY A 19 20.54 9.13 4.42
C GLY A 19 20.35 7.70 4.95
N ASP A 20 19.74 7.54 6.12
CA ASP A 20 19.30 6.23 6.62
C ASP A 20 18.09 5.74 5.84
N THR A 21 18.02 4.44 5.62
CA THR A 21 16.90 3.84 4.86
C THR A 21 15.59 3.99 5.63
N PHE A 22 14.55 4.49 4.95
CA PHE A 22 13.17 4.43 5.42
C PHE A 22 12.43 3.30 4.72
N LEU A 23 12.03 2.29 5.48
CA LEU A 23 11.22 1.18 4.97
C LEU A 23 9.75 1.38 5.39
N PRO A 24 8.84 1.73 4.46
CA PRO A 24 7.43 1.85 4.78
C PRO A 24 6.82 0.51 5.20
N VAL A 25 6.42 0.42 6.47
CA VAL A 25 5.56 -0.64 6.98
C VAL A 25 4.17 -0.05 7.06
N GLY A 26 3.37 -0.25 6.01
CA GLY A 26 2.18 0.56 5.75
C GLY A 26 0.87 -0.21 5.77
N VAL A 27 -0.22 0.53 6.04
CA VAL A 27 -1.60 0.05 5.95
C VAL A 27 -2.52 1.16 5.46
N ASN A 28 -3.61 0.79 4.79
CA ASN A 28 -4.69 1.73 4.51
C ASN A 28 -5.53 1.93 5.78
N LEU A 29 -5.68 3.20 6.21
CA LEU A 29 -6.66 3.64 7.22
C LEU A 29 -7.49 4.77 6.60
N CYS A 30 -8.05 4.50 5.41
CA CYS A 30 -8.55 5.55 4.53
C CYS A 30 -9.73 6.32 5.09
N PHE A 31 -10.62 5.66 5.84
CA PHE A 31 -11.79 6.28 6.45
C PHE A 31 -12.32 5.42 7.61
N GLN A 32 -13.25 5.98 8.37
CA GLN A 32 -13.89 5.25 9.45
C GLN A 32 -15.30 4.84 9.04
N ARG A 33 -15.56 3.53 9.01
CA ARG A 33 -16.88 2.98 8.65
C ARG A 33 -17.85 3.09 9.81
N PHE A 34 -19.11 3.31 9.49
CA PHE A 34 -20.23 3.24 10.42
C PHE A 34 -20.18 4.25 11.58
N LEU A 35 -19.20 5.17 11.60
CA LEU A 35 -19.09 6.21 12.61
C LEU A 35 -19.69 7.52 12.09
N GLN A 36 -20.45 8.21 12.93
CA GLN A 36 -21.25 9.36 12.53
C GLN A 36 -20.69 10.69 13.03
N THR A 37 -19.94 10.68 14.13
CA THR A 37 -19.38 11.91 14.69
C THR A 37 -17.88 12.05 14.43
N ASP A 38 -17.40 13.30 14.39
CA ASP A 38 -15.98 13.58 14.24
C ASP A 38 -15.16 13.04 15.42
N GLU A 39 -15.73 13.06 16.64
CA GLU A 39 -15.11 12.53 17.86
C GLU A 39 -14.95 11.01 17.80
N GLU A 40 -15.97 10.28 17.34
CA GLU A 40 -15.90 8.83 17.14
C GLU A 40 -14.83 8.47 16.11
N CYS A 41 -14.80 9.20 14.97
CA CYS A 41 -13.79 8.99 13.93
C CYS A 41 -12.38 9.22 14.48
N LEU A 42 -12.14 10.31 15.20
CA LEU A 42 -10.84 10.64 15.77
C LEU A 42 -10.39 9.60 16.82
N ALA A 43 -11.33 9.15 17.67
CA ALA A 43 -11.07 8.10 18.66
C ALA A 43 -10.68 6.76 17.98
N ALA A 44 -11.35 6.41 16.88
CA ALA A 44 -11.04 5.20 16.10
C ALA A 44 -9.66 5.30 15.45
N TYR A 45 -9.34 6.42 14.80
CA TYR A 45 -8.00 6.66 14.24
C TYR A 45 -6.92 6.55 15.32
N ARG A 46 -7.13 7.18 16.48
CA ARG A 46 -6.18 7.09 17.60
C ARG A 46 -5.95 5.64 18.01
N ARG A 47 -7.01 4.87 18.24
CA ARG A 47 -6.92 3.46 18.62
C ARG A 47 -6.16 2.62 17.58
N GLN A 48 -6.50 2.79 16.30
CA GLN A 48 -5.90 2.03 15.19
C GLN A 48 -4.44 2.42 14.98
N ILE A 49 -4.10 3.72 14.98
CA ILE A 49 -2.72 4.20 14.81
C ILE A 49 -1.84 3.73 15.97
N VAL A 50 -2.32 3.77 17.21
CA VAL A 50 -1.57 3.29 18.38
C VAL A 50 -1.31 1.78 18.27
N ALA A 51 -2.36 0.97 17.98
CA ALA A 51 -2.20 -0.47 17.82
C ALA A 51 -1.23 -0.82 16.68
N PHE A 52 -1.32 -0.12 15.56
CA PHE A 52 -0.46 -0.29 14.41
C PHE A 52 1.00 0.08 14.71
N ALA A 53 1.25 1.25 15.31
CA ALA A 53 2.59 1.70 15.69
C ALA A 53 3.26 0.78 16.72
N GLN A 54 2.51 0.28 17.71
CA GLN A 54 3.00 -0.70 18.69
C GLN A 54 3.44 -2.03 18.06
N ASN A 55 2.95 -2.31 16.86
CA ASN A 55 3.34 -3.45 16.05
C ASN A 55 4.36 -3.12 14.94
N GLY A 56 5.03 -1.96 15.03
CA GLY A 56 6.10 -1.56 14.12
C GLY A 56 5.62 -0.92 12.82
N GLY A 57 4.32 -0.63 12.69
CA GLY A 57 3.79 0.15 11.59
C GLY A 57 4.23 1.61 11.66
N ASN A 58 4.58 2.20 10.52
CA ASN A 58 5.14 3.55 10.46
C ASN A 58 4.59 4.43 9.33
N PHE A 59 3.62 3.90 8.55
CA PHE A 59 3.08 4.59 7.39
C PHE A 59 1.60 4.25 7.18
N ILE A 60 0.74 5.26 7.05
CA ILE A 60 -0.69 5.08 6.77
C ILE A 60 -1.12 5.90 5.56
N ARG A 61 -2.16 5.42 4.88
CA ARG A 61 -2.87 6.18 3.84
C ARG A 61 -4.25 6.57 4.35
N VAL A 62 -4.64 7.83 4.12
CA VAL A 62 -5.92 8.42 4.56
C VAL A 62 -6.57 9.19 3.42
N TRP A 63 -7.89 9.06 3.23
CA TRP A 63 -8.67 9.84 2.26
C TRP A 63 -9.24 11.10 2.89
N MET A 64 -9.09 12.23 2.19
CA MET A 64 -9.61 13.51 2.65
C MET A 64 -11.04 13.80 2.18
N GLY A 65 -11.47 13.23 1.06
CA GLY A 65 -12.82 13.42 0.52
C GLY A 65 -13.96 12.77 1.33
N VAL A 66 -13.68 12.22 2.51
CA VAL A 66 -14.68 11.58 3.39
C VAL A 66 -15.31 12.57 4.39
N PRO A 67 -16.52 12.32 4.90
CA PRO A 67 -17.23 13.28 5.77
C PRO A 67 -16.43 13.80 6.96
N PHE A 68 -15.55 12.97 7.54
CA PHE A 68 -14.69 13.37 8.66
C PHE A 68 -13.68 14.47 8.29
N LEU A 69 -13.10 14.43 7.07
CA LEU A 69 -12.03 15.30 6.60
C LEU A 69 -12.41 16.20 5.42
N GLN A 70 -13.63 16.08 4.87
CA GLN A 70 -14.07 16.89 3.73
C GLN A 70 -14.02 18.37 4.05
N LEU A 71 -13.05 19.07 3.44
CA LEU A 71 -12.81 20.49 3.72
C LEU A 71 -13.92 21.42 3.24
N GLU A 72 -14.69 21.02 2.22
CA GLU A 72 -15.74 21.81 1.57
C GLU A 72 -17.09 21.10 1.66
N PRO A 73 -17.67 20.98 2.86
CA PRO A 73 -18.89 20.20 3.05
C PRO A 73 -20.16 20.89 2.50
N GLU A 74 -20.13 22.21 2.30
CA GLU A 74 -21.33 23.00 1.96
C GLU A 74 -21.23 23.64 0.58
N HIS A 75 -20.15 24.33 0.28
CA HIS A 75 -19.94 25.06 -0.99
C HIS A 75 -18.47 25.01 -1.44
N PRO A 76 -18.22 25.02 -2.77
CA PRO A 76 -16.87 25.08 -3.30
C PRO A 76 -16.15 26.37 -2.84
N GLY A 77 -14.93 26.22 -2.37
CA GLY A 77 -14.11 27.34 -1.87
C GLY A 77 -14.46 27.83 -0.48
N LEU A 78 -15.51 27.31 0.16
CA LEU A 78 -15.83 27.58 1.56
C LEU A 78 -15.25 26.46 2.44
N PHE A 79 -14.04 26.68 2.94
CA PHE A 79 -13.34 25.69 3.73
C PHE A 79 -13.80 25.70 5.20
N SER A 80 -14.05 24.51 5.74
CA SER A 80 -14.51 24.30 7.11
C SER A 80 -13.33 24.28 8.08
N GLU A 81 -13.27 25.27 8.99
CA GLU A 81 -12.29 25.32 10.09
C GLU A 81 -12.35 24.07 10.98
N ARG A 82 -13.55 23.51 11.20
CA ARG A 82 -13.73 22.28 11.96
C ARG A 82 -13.05 21.09 11.28
N LYS A 83 -13.20 20.95 9.95
CA LYS A 83 -12.57 19.84 9.20
C LYS A 83 -11.05 20.00 9.12
N LEU A 84 -10.59 21.24 9.04
CA LEU A 84 -9.17 21.56 9.13
C LEU A 84 -8.60 21.21 10.52
N ALA A 85 -9.34 21.50 11.60
CA ALA A 85 -8.94 21.08 12.95
C ALA A 85 -8.90 19.55 13.11
N ASN A 86 -9.84 18.82 12.51
CA ASN A 86 -9.80 17.35 12.48
C ASN A 86 -8.55 16.83 11.78
N LEU A 87 -8.15 17.46 10.66
CA LEU A 87 -6.95 17.10 9.92
C LEU A 87 -5.69 17.31 10.76
N HIS A 88 -5.56 18.46 11.45
CA HIS A 88 -4.47 18.71 12.40
C HIS A 88 -4.45 17.67 13.53
N ALA A 89 -5.60 17.39 14.14
CA ALA A 89 -5.68 16.40 15.21
C ALA A 89 -5.25 14.99 14.76
N LEU A 90 -5.58 14.60 13.54
CA LEU A 90 -5.12 13.33 12.97
C LEU A 90 -3.61 13.31 12.74
N VAL A 91 -3.04 14.38 12.20
CA VAL A 91 -1.60 14.55 12.00
C VAL A 91 -0.86 14.49 13.35
N ASP A 92 -1.38 15.15 14.38
CA ASP A 92 -0.79 15.13 15.73
C ASP A 92 -0.80 13.71 16.34
N ILE A 93 -1.87 12.94 16.13
CA ILE A 93 -1.92 11.52 16.57
C ILE A 93 -0.85 10.70 15.86
N ALA A 94 -0.72 10.84 14.56
CA ALA A 94 0.27 10.10 13.77
C ALA A 94 1.71 10.47 14.19
N LYS A 95 1.97 11.77 14.33
CA LYS A 95 3.25 12.32 14.77
C LYS A 95 3.66 11.84 16.16
N ALA A 96 2.71 11.82 17.11
CA ALA A 96 2.94 11.31 18.46
C ALA A 96 3.29 9.82 18.52
N ASN A 97 2.93 9.05 17.48
CA ASN A 97 3.20 7.62 17.35
C ASN A 97 4.30 7.31 16.33
N ASN A 98 5.02 8.31 15.83
CA ASN A 98 6.04 8.17 14.79
C ASN A 98 5.54 7.49 13.50
N VAL A 99 4.28 7.73 13.14
CA VAL A 99 3.63 7.24 11.91
C VAL A 99 3.55 8.37 10.91
N ARG A 100 3.91 8.10 9.66
CA ARG A 100 3.80 9.05 8.55
C ARG A 100 2.49 8.84 7.82
N ILE A 101 2.00 9.90 7.17
CA ILE A 101 0.72 9.88 6.47
C ILE A 101 0.93 10.17 4.98
N LYS A 102 0.26 9.39 4.13
CA LYS A 102 -0.09 9.74 2.75
C LYS A 102 -1.55 10.15 2.72
N PHE A 103 -1.81 11.40 2.37
CA PHE A 103 -3.17 11.86 2.12
C PHE A 103 -3.56 11.70 0.66
N THR A 104 -4.76 11.14 0.43
CA THR A 104 -5.43 11.14 -0.87
C THR A 104 -6.47 12.27 -0.85
N LEU A 105 -6.29 13.26 -1.73
CA LEU A 105 -7.07 14.49 -1.71
C LEU A 105 -8.53 14.25 -2.07
N GLU A 106 -8.79 13.47 -3.14
CA GLU A 106 -10.14 13.17 -3.61
C GLU A 106 -10.31 11.71 -4.03
N HIS A 107 -11.57 11.27 -4.09
CA HIS A 107 -11.90 9.91 -4.51
C HIS A 107 -13.26 9.77 -5.23
N PHE A 108 -14.05 10.84 -5.35
CA PHE A 108 -15.33 10.75 -6.04
C PHE A 108 -15.18 10.49 -7.55
N ARG A 109 -16.15 9.81 -8.15
CA ARG A 109 -16.06 9.33 -9.52
C ARG A 109 -16.96 10.09 -10.49
N ARG A 110 -18.02 10.74 -10.00
CA ARG A 110 -19.04 11.45 -10.79
C ARG A 110 -19.53 12.70 -10.05
N LEU A 111 -20.10 13.62 -10.83
CA LEU A 111 -20.82 14.79 -10.30
C LEU A 111 -22.31 14.71 -10.58
N ASP A 112 -22.78 13.79 -11.43
CA ASP A 112 -24.17 13.62 -11.75
C ASP A 112 -24.97 13.11 -10.53
N ALA A 113 -26.20 13.63 -10.40
CA ALA A 113 -27.07 13.30 -9.29
C ALA A 113 -27.51 11.83 -9.34
N GLY A 114 -27.39 11.20 -8.22
CA GLY A 114 -27.92 9.88 -7.92
C GLY A 114 -27.03 9.25 -6.88
N PRO A 115 -27.58 8.72 -5.78
CA PRO A 115 -26.80 7.90 -4.90
C PRO A 115 -26.37 6.68 -5.69
N ASP A 116 -25.13 6.62 -6.12
CA ASP A 116 -24.52 5.34 -6.31
C ASP A 116 -24.52 4.68 -4.95
N ALA A 117 -25.16 3.53 -4.86
CA ALA A 117 -25.06 2.71 -3.69
C ALA A 117 -23.55 2.57 -3.39
N GLU A 118 -23.10 3.16 -2.30
CA GLU A 118 -21.72 3.08 -1.92
C GLU A 118 -21.32 1.62 -1.80
N LEU A 119 -20.31 1.23 -2.57
CA LEU A 119 -19.69 -0.08 -2.42
C LEU A 119 -19.05 -0.23 -1.02
N PHE A 120 -18.75 0.89 -0.36
CA PHE A 120 -18.08 0.94 0.93
C PHE A 120 -18.79 1.93 1.87
N PRO A 121 -19.72 1.48 2.73
CA PRO A 121 -20.38 2.34 3.70
C PRO A 121 -19.39 3.19 4.50
N GLY A 122 -19.68 4.49 4.62
CA GLY A 122 -18.83 5.45 5.33
C GLY A 122 -17.81 6.20 4.47
N ALA A 123 -17.69 5.86 3.19
CA ALA A 123 -16.87 6.61 2.23
C ALA A 123 -17.69 7.69 1.46
N ALA A 124 -18.78 8.15 2.01
CA ALA A 124 -19.86 8.91 1.44
C ALA A 124 -19.48 10.27 0.85
N SER A 125 -18.86 10.32 -0.29
CA SER A 125 -18.63 11.58 -1.01
C SER A 125 -19.33 11.65 -2.37
N PHE A 126 -20.18 10.66 -2.68
CA PHE A 126 -20.81 10.61 -3.98
C PHE A 126 -22.23 11.21 -4.00
N GLU A 127 -22.83 11.45 -2.85
CA GLU A 127 -24.27 11.75 -2.73
C GLU A 127 -24.69 13.13 -3.20
N ASN A 128 -23.89 14.16 -3.11
CA ASN A 128 -24.15 15.50 -3.65
C ASN A 128 -22.85 16.29 -3.72
N PRO A 129 -22.02 16.08 -4.74
CA PRO A 129 -20.81 16.87 -4.83
C PRO A 129 -21.14 18.35 -4.92
N VAL A 130 -20.64 19.13 -3.97
CA VAL A 130 -20.83 20.58 -3.90
C VAL A 130 -20.36 21.31 -5.17
N TYR A 131 -19.51 20.65 -5.96
CA TYR A 131 -18.92 21.18 -7.18
C TYR A 131 -19.89 21.24 -8.36
N ARG A 132 -21.06 20.58 -8.27
CA ARG A 132 -22.07 20.57 -9.32
C ARG A 132 -22.78 21.90 -9.41
N LYS A 133 -23.02 22.41 -10.63
CA LYS A 133 -23.72 23.70 -10.88
C LYS A 133 -25.07 23.76 -10.20
N ASP A 134 -25.85 22.67 -10.23
CA ASP A 134 -27.14 22.58 -9.54
C ASP A 134 -27.05 22.76 -8.02
N ASN A 135 -25.87 22.50 -7.42
CA ASN A 135 -25.60 22.68 -6.00
C ASN A 135 -24.81 23.97 -5.71
N GLY A 136 -24.75 24.92 -6.66
CA GLY A 136 -23.99 26.15 -6.54
C GLY A 136 -22.50 26.04 -6.89
N GLY A 137 -22.08 24.91 -7.45
CA GLY A 137 -20.73 24.67 -7.93
C GLY A 137 -20.46 25.22 -9.33
N PHE A 138 -19.43 24.71 -9.99
CA PHE A 138 -18.89 25.26 -11.25
C PHE A 138 -18.82 24.25 -12.40
N ALA A 139 -19.17 22.99 -12.18
CA ALA A 139 -19.07 21.94 -13.19
C ALA A 139 -20.38 21.14 -13.34
N ASP A 140 -20.71 20.68 -14.54
CA ASP A 140 -21.84 19.79 -14.79
C ASP A 140 -21.44 18.31 -14.67
N ASP A 141 -20.18 18.00 -15.03
CA ASP A 141 -19.64 16.64 -15.02
C ASP A 141 -18.15 16.63 -14.67
N MET A 142 -17.56 15.44 -14.59
CA MET A 142 -16.12 15.27 -14.28
C MET A 142 -15.22 15.76 -15.41
N THR A 143 -15.68 15.76 -16.65
CA THR A 143 -14.91 16.31 -17.77
C THR A 143 -14.73 17.81 -17.59
N GLU A 144 -15.81 18.54 -17.30
CA GLU A 144 -15.75 19.98 -17.05
C GLU A 144 -14.96 20.28 -15.75
N PHE A 145 -15.16 19.49 -14.68
CA PHE A 145 -14.38 19.64 -13.44
C PHE A 145 -12.88 19.62 -13.69
N MET A 146 -12.40 18.66 -14.50
CA MET A 146 -10.96 18.47 -14.73
C MET A 146 -10.39 19.36 -15.85
N SER A 147 -11.19 19.74 -16.85
CA SER A 147 -10.70 20.47 -18.01
C SER A 147 -10.91 21.98 -17.96
N SER A 148 -11.90 22.47 -17.21
CA SER A 148 -12.21 23.90 -17.14
C SER A 148 -11.19 24.67 -16.29
N ASP A 149 -10.99 25.95 -16.61
CA ASP A 149 -10.20 26.86 -15.80
C ASP A 149 -10.76 27.02 -14.36
N ALA A 150 -12.08 27.00 -14.24
CA ALA A 150 -12.74 27.08 -12.93
C ALA A 150 -12.40 25.88 -12.06
N GLY A 151 -12.50 24.66 -12.62
CA GLY A 151 -12.19 23.42 -11.88
C GLY A 151 -10.70 23.34 -11.49
N ARG A 152 -9.80 23.66 -12.42
CA ARG A 152 -8.36 23.67 -12.16
C ARG A 152 -7.99 24.71 -11.10
N LYS A 153 -8.48 25.93 -11.23
CA LYS A 153 -8.26 27.01 -10.24
C LYS A 153 -8.80 26.65 -8.87
N HIS A 154 -9.96 26.02 -8.82
CA HIS A 154 -10.56 25.56 -7.56
C HIS A 154 -9.67 24.53 -6.87
N PHE A 155 -9.23 23.50 -7.59
CA PHE A 155 -8.35 22.46 -7.03
C PHE A 155 -7.01 23.03 -6.56
N ILE A 156 -6.39 23.93 -7.33
CA ILE A 156 -5.17 24.67 -6.95
C ILE A 156 -5.40 25.48 -5.66
N GLY A 157 -6.54 26.15 -5.51
CA GLY A 157 -6.90 26.87 -4.28
C GLY A 157 -6.96 25.97 -3.05
N LYS A 158 -7.43 24.72 -3.21
CA LYS A 158 -7.40 23.70 -2.14
C LYS A 158 -5.96 23.29 -1.80
N LEU A 159 -5.08 23.09 -2.79
CA LEU A 159 -3.66 22.81 -2.54
C LEU A 159 -2.97 23.97 -1.80
N GLU A 160 -3.26 25.21 -2.18
CA GLU A 160 -2.71 26.39 -1.53
C GLU A 160 -3.19 26.57 -0.09
N LEU A 161 -4.45 26.22 0.20
CA LEU A 161 -4.93 26.17 1.58
C LEU A 161 -4.14 25.14 2.39
N LEU A 162 -4.06 23.91 1.90
CA LEU A 162 -3.38 22.82 2.59
C LEU A 162 -1.88 23.10 2.77
N SER A 163 -1.24 23.75 1.82
CA SER A 163 0.18 24.08 1.91
C SER A 163 0.48 25.07 3.03
N ARG A 164 -0.41 26.05 3.28
CA ARG A 164 -0.24 26.97 4.42
C ARG A 164 -0.24 26.27 5.77
N HIS A 165 -0.80 25.07 5.87
CA HIS A 165 -0.91 24.30 7.11
C HIS A 165 0.09 23.15 7.21
N PHE A 166 0.48 22.53 6.07
CA PHE A 166 1.17 21.26 6.07
C PHE A 166 2.42 21.19 5.19
N SER A 167 2.82 22.26 4.48
CA SER A 167 4.05 22.21 3.66
C SER A 167 5.31 21.99 4.50
N GLU A 168 5.28 22.42 5.78
CA GLU A 168 6.39 22.27 6.71
C GLU A 168 6.16 21.14 7.75
N GLU A 169 5.19 20.23 7.50
CA GLU A 169 4.88 19.13 8.43
C GLU A 169 5.43 17.78 7.92
N PRO A 170 6.55 17.30 8.46
CA PRO A 170 7.20 16.07 7.98
C PRO A 170 6.44 14.78 8.32
N ALA A 171 5.44 14.82 9.21
CA ALA A 171 4.55 13.68 9.43
C ALA A 171 3.68 13.39 8.19
N VAL A 172 3.41 14.41 7.36
CA VAL A 172 2.80 14.23 6.04
C VAL A 172 3.90 13.88 5.05
N MET A 173 4.09 12.59 4.80
CA MET A 173 5.13 12.09 3.89
C MET A 173 4.77 12.31 2.43
N ALA A 174 3.48 12.18 2.08
CA ALA A 174 3.07 12.20 0.68
C ALA A 174 1.66 12.76 0.48
N TRP A 175 1.45 13.37 -0.68
CA TRP A 175 0.15 13.78 -1.19
C TRP A 175 -0.19 13.02 -2.47
N GLU A 176 -1.36 12.45 -2.51
CA GLU A 176 -1.91 11.73 -3.66
C GLU A 176 -3.13 12.50 -4.19
N LEU A 177 -3.11 12.85 -5.48
CA LEU A 177 -4.13 13.71 -6.07
C LEU A 177 -5.54 13.10 -6.01
N TRP A 178 -5.67 11.86 -6.49
CA TRP A 178 -6.98 11.23 -6.63
C TRP A 178 -6.91 9.73 -6.47
N ASN A 179 -7.83 9.15 -5.70
CA ASN A 179 -7.95 7.70 -5.66
C ASN A 179 -8.52 7.17 -6.97
N GLU A 180 -7.75 6.32 -7.65
CA GLU A 180 -8.19 5.59 -8.84
C GLU A 180 -8.72 6.52 -9.94
N VAL A 181 -7.93 7.51 -10.33
CA VAL A 181 -8.33 8.57 -11.27
C VAL A 181 -8.89 8.06 -12.60
N ASN A 182 -8.50 6.87 -13.04
CA ASN A 182 -9.03 6.24 -14.26
C ASN A 182 -10.46 5.73 -14.12
N THR A 183 -11.03 5.73 -12.92
CA THR A 183 -12.42 5.34 -12.66
C THR A 183 -13.38 6.53 -12.66
N VAL A 184 -12.85 7.77 -12.73
CA VAL A 184 -13.70 8.96 -12.87
C VAL A 184 -14.42 8.97 -14.21
N SER A 185 -15.63 9.53 -14.22
CA SER A 185 -16.46 9.63 -15.41
C SER A 185 -16.01 10.75 -16.36
N ALA A 186 -14.73 10.67 -16.79
CA ALA A 186 -14.11 11.57 -17.75
C ALA A 186 -13.24 10.80 -18.75
N PRO A 187 -13.06 11.29 -19.99
CA PRO A 187 -12.18 10.68 -20.99
C PRO A 187 -10.73 10.56 -20.48
N ARG A 188 -10.05 9.49 -20.90
CA ARG A 188 -8.65 9.23 -20.50
C ARG A 188 -7.72 10.42 -20.71
N ALA A 189 -7.80 11.08 -21.86
CA ALA A 189 -6.95 12.23 -22.17
C ALA A 189 -7.14 13.37 -21.15
N ILE A 190 -8.38 13.58 -20.69
CA ILE A 190 -8.71 14.66 -19.74
C ILE A 190 -8.08 14.38 -18.36
N TRP A 191 -8.32 13.20 -17.76
CA TRP A 191 -7.74 12.93 -16.45
C TRP A 191 -6.21 12.73 -16.50
N GLN A 192 -5.62 12.32 -17.63
CA GLN A 192 -4.17 12.27 -17.80
C GLN A 192 -3.56 13.68 -17.83
N GLU A 193 -4.12 14.59 -18.65
CA GLU A 193 -3.69 16.00 -18.73
C GLU A 193 -3.84 16.69 -17.36
N TRP A 194 -5.01 16.50 -16.72
CA TRP A 194 -5.27 17.05 -15.39
C TRP A 194 -4.25 16.57 -14.35
N SER A 195 -3.97 15.27 -14.32
CA SER A 195 -2.98 14.70 -13.40
C SER A 195 -1.59 15.29 -13.59
N GLN A 196 -1.17 15.49 -14.86
CA GLN A 196 0.13 16.10 -15.18
C GLN A 196 0.23 17.55 -14.68
N ILE A 197 -0.83 18.34 -14.88
CA ILE A 197 -0.88 19.74 -14.43
C ILE A 197 -0.92 19.79 -12.89
N MET A 198 -1.77 18.99 -12.26
CA MET A 198 -1.94 19.03 -10.81
C MET A 198 -0.74 18.48 -10.04
N LEU A 199 0.04 17.55 -10.60
CA LEU A 199 1.31 17.12 -10.00
C LEU A 199 2.33 18.25 -9.94
N GLN A 200 2.43 19.09 -10.98
CA GLN A 200 3.30 20.27 -10.98
C GLN A 200 2.89 21.28 -9.90
N GLU A 201 1.58 21.51 -9.76
CA GLU A 201 1.05 22.39 -8.72
C GLU A 201 1.24 21.79 -7.31
N LEU A 202 1.12 20.47 -7.19
CA LEU A 202 1.36 19.77 -5.94
C LEU A 202 2.81 19.95 -5.48
N HIS A 203 3.80 19.76 -6.37
CA HIS A 203 5.21 20.03 -6.06
C HIS A 203 5.48 21.50 -5.74
N ARG A 204 4.78 22.43 -6.40
CA ARG A 204 4.90 23.87 -6.09
C ARG A 204 4.42 24.16 -4.65
N CYS A 205 3.33 23.52 -4.22
CA CYS A 205 2.74 23.71 -2.91
C CYS A 205 3.47 22.93 -1.80
N PHE A 206 4.07 21.78 -2.13
CA PHE A 206 4.65 20.84 -1.17
C PHE A 206 6.06 20.40 -1.61
N PRO A 207 7.06 21.29 -1.51
CA PRO A 207 8.39 21.04 -2.08
C PRO A 207 9.19 19.94 -1.36
N HIS A 208 8.76 19.52 -0.17
CA HIS A 208 9.46 18.53 0.66
C HIS A 208 8.74 17.18 0.73
N GLN A 209 7.44 17.14 0.47
CA GLN A 209 6.64 15.91 0.46
C GLN A 209 6.67 15.23 -0.91
N LEU A 210 6.43 13.94 -0.91
CA LEU A 210 6.28 13.16 -2.14
C LEU A 210 4.90 13.41 -2.78
N CYS A 211 4.88 13.52 -4.10
CA CYS A 211 3.69 13.84 -4.88
C CYS A 211 3.29 12.67 -5.77
N LEU A 212 2.00 12.32 -5.79
CA LEU A 212 1.56 11.05 -6.34
C LEU A 212 0.23 11.15 -7.09
N GLN A 213 0.03 10.19 -7.98
CA GLN A 213 -1.24 9.80 -8.57
C GLN A 213 -1.39 8.28 -8.53
N ASN A 214 -2.62 7.75 -8.54
CA ASN A 214 -2.86 6.32 -8.65
C ASN A 214 -3.99 5.96 -9.61
N LEU A 215 -4.06 4.68 -9.95
CA LEU A 215 -5.07 4.07 -10.79
C LEU A 215 -5.76 2.95 -10.04
N GLY A 216 -6.97 2.61 -10.50
CA GLY A 216 -7.78 1.49 -10.01
C GLY A 216 -7.13 0.13 -10.27
N SER A 217 -7.77 -0.92 -9.77
CA SER A 217 -7.22 -2.27 -9.74
C SER A 217 -6.57 -2.71 -11.05
N PHE A 218 -5.34 -3.21 -10.96
CA PHE A 218 -4.61 -3.78 -12.10
C PHE A 218 -5.01 -5.26 -12.26
N ASP A 219 -6.22 -5.48 -12.78
CA ASP A 219 -6.90 -6.77 -12.83
C ASP A 219 -7.36 -7.20 -14.24
N ALA A 220 -7.07 -6.36 -15.26
CA ALA A 220 -7.46 -6.61 -16.65
C ALA A 220 -6.38 -6.16 -17.63
N PRO A 221 -6.27 -6.78 -18.82
CA PRO A 221 -5.31 -6.39 -19.87
C PRO A 221 -5.42 -4.93 -20.30
N ARG A 222 -6.61 -4.34 -20.28
CA ARG A 222 -6.85 -2.92 -20.61
C ARG A 222 -6.16 -1.94 -19.66
N HIS A 223 -5.73 -2.39 -18.47
CA HIS A 223 -5.05 -1.56 -17.47
C HIS A 223 -3.53 -1.47 -17.69
N VAL A 224 -2.94 -2.28 -18.56
CA VAL A 224 -1.49 -2.31 -18.82
C VAL A 224 -0.99 -0.95 -19.30
N ASP A 225 -1.62 -0.36 -20.33
CA ASP A 225 -1.19 0.94 -20.87
C ASP A 225 -1.40 2.11 -19.91
N PRO A 226 -2.54 2.21 -19.18
CA PRO A 226 -2.67 3.18 -18.09
C PRO A 226 -1.57 3.06 -17.04
N TYR A 227 -1.21 1.85 -16.59
CA TYR A 227 -0.14 1.65 -15.60
C TYR A 227 1.25 1.98 -16.13
N ARG A 228 1.54 1.68 -17.41
CA ARG A 228 2.77 2.13 -18.07
C ARG A 228 2.89 3.66 -18.07
N TRP A 229 1.80 4.35 -18.41
CA TRP A 229 1.74 5.81 -18.32
C TRP A 229 2.00 6.30 -16.90
N LEU A 230 1.34 5.73 -15.88
CA LEU A 230 1.53 6.14 -14.48
C LEU A 230 2.99 5.96 -14.03
N CYS A 231 3.63 4.86 -14.39
CA CYS A 231 5.03 4.59 -14.04
C CYS A 231 6.00 5.62 -14.64
N THR A 232 5.64 6.25 -15.76
CA THR A 232 6.47 7.25 -16.45
C THR A 232 5.95 8.67 -16.28
N LEU A 233 4.85 8.87 -15.53
CA LEU A 233 4.25 10.18 -15.30
C LEU A 233 5.24 11.10 -14.59
N ASP A 234 5.55 12.22 -15.23
CA ASP A 234 6.47 13.22 -14.67
C ASP A 234 5.86 13.86 -13.41
N GLY A 235 6.71 14.11 -12.40
CA GLY A 235 6.27 14.61 -11.10
C GLY A 235 5.59 13.55 -10.19
N CYS A 236 5.45 12.30 -10.62
CA CYS A 236 5.02 11.22 -9.73
C CYS A 236 6.24 10.55 -9.09
N ASP A 237 6.47 10.72 -7.79
CA ASP A 237 7.73 10.36 -7.12
C ASP A 237 7.96 8.86 -6.97
N TYR A 238 6.90 8.05 -6.92
CA TYR A 238 7.01 6.59 -6.94
C TYR A 238 5.86 5.92 -7.69
N SER A 239 6.13 4.73 -8.21
CA SER A 239 5.13 3.89 -8.87
C SER A 239 4.31 3.13 -7.84
N GLN A 240 3.00 3.10 -8.02
CA GLN A 240 2.12 2.36 -7.12
C GLN A 240 1.00 1.65 -7.88
N ALA A 241 0.50 0.56 -7.31
CA ALA A 241 -0.62 -0.18 -7.89
C ALA A 241 -1.61 -0.62 -6.83
N HIS A 242 -2.85 -0.82 -7.28
CA HIS A 242 -3.90 -1.54 -6.56
C HIS A 242 -4.08 -2.89 -7.22
N ARG A 243 -4.05 -3.97 -6.47
CA ARG A 243 -4.34 -5.32 -6.97
C ARG A 243 -4.89 -6.20 -5.87
N TYR A 244 -5.97 -6.89 -6.18
CA TYR A 244 -6.70 -7.71 -5.22
C TYR A 244 -6.79 -9.16 -5.69
N LEU A 245 -6.93 -10.07 -4.72
CA LEU A 245 -7.42 -11.41 -4.98
C LEU A 245 -8.89 -11.29 -5.38
N ASP A 246 -9.16 -11.44 -6.67
CA ASP A 246 -10.50 -11.34 -7.28
C ASP A 246 -10.76 -12.54 -8.19
N PRO A 247 -11.66 -13.47 -7.79
CA PRO A 247 -12.00 -14.61 -8.63
C PRO A 247 -12.63 -14.27 -9.98
N GLY A 248 -13.13 -13.05 -10.14
CA GLY A 248 -13.76 -12.56 -11.36
C GLY A 248 -12.87 -11.66 -12.23
N ALA A 249 -11.60 -11.47 -11.85
CA ALA A 249 -10.65 -10.68 -12.62
C ALA A 249 -10.36 -11.29 -14.01
N GLU A 250 -10.06 -10.42 -14.98
CA GLU A 250 -9.67 -10.85 -16.33
C GLU A 250 -8.24 -11.36 -16.39
N LEU A 251 -7.34 -10.84 -15.52
CA LEU A 251 -5.98 -11.37 -15.38
C LEU A 251 -5.99 -12.59 -14.46
N ASP A 252 -5.56 -13.74 -14.97
CA ASP A 252 -5.53 -15.00 -14.21
C ASP A 252 -4.73 -14.90 -12.91
N VAL A 253 -3.63 -14.14 -12.90
CA VAL A 253 -2.80 -13.94 -11.70
C VAL A 253 -3.59 -13.32 -10.53
N CYS A 254 -4.63 -12.54 -10.79
CA CYS A 254 -5.50 -11.95 -9.76
C CYS A 254 -6.40 -12.97 -9.07
N ARG A 255 -6.51 -14.20 -9.60
CA ARG A 255 -7.21 -15.31 -8.93
C ARG A 255 -6.35 -16.01 -7.88
N GLY A 256 -5.11 -15.59 -7.72
CA GLY A 256 -4.17 -16.12 -6.73
C GLY A 256 -3.25 -17.21 -7.26
N PRO A 257 -2.40 -17.75 -6.41
CA PRO A 257 -2.23 -17.47 -4.97
C PRO A 257 -1.87 -16.02 -4.65
N MET A 258 -2.18 -15.58 -3.39
CA MET A 258 -2.02 -14.19 -2.95
C MET A 258 -0.58 -13.68 -3.10
N ASP A 259 0.41 -14.49 -2.75
CA ASP A 259 1.83 -14.17 -2.87
C ASP A 259 2.27 -13.94 -4.33
N LEU A 260 1.75 -14.73 -5.28
CA LEU A 260 2.08 -14.60 -6.71
C LEU A 260 1.45 -13.36 -7.33
N LEU A 261 0.19 -13.04 -7.00
CA LEU A 261 -0.44 -11.82 -7.52
C LEU A 261 0.26 -10.54 -7.03
N CYS A 262 0.71 -10.54 -5.77
CA CYS A 262 1.46 -9.42 -5.20
C CYS A 262 2.85 -9.28 -5.84
N ARG A 263 3.54 -10.40 -6.10
CA ARG A 263 4.81 -10.42 -6.80
C ARG A 263 4.69 -9.86 -8.22
N ASP A 264 3.73 -10.39 -8.99
CA ASP A 264 3.55 -10.05 -10.40
C ASP A 264 3.37 -8.54 -10.61
N VAL A 265 2.56 -7.88 -9.80
CA VAL A 265 2.33 -6.44 -9.92
C VAL A 265 3.58 -5.63 -9.58
N ILE A 266 4.38 -6.03 -8.59
CA ILE A 266 5.63 -5.34 -8.26
C ILE A 266 6.65 -5.48 -9.39
N GLU A 267 6.77 -6.67 -9.97
CA GLU A 267 7.63 -6.88 -11.14
C GLU A 267 7.19 -6.03 -12.34
N GLU A 268 5.88 -5.90 -12.58
CA GLU A 268 5.35 -5.06 -13.65
C GLU A 268 5.68 -3.57 -13.42
N LEU A 269 5.47 -3.05 -12.20
CA LEU A 269 5.83 -1.67 -11.87
C LEU A 269 7.34 -1.41 -12.07
N ARG A 270 8.20 -2.30 -11.56
CA ARG A 270 9.65 -2.19 -11.68
C ARG A 270 10.14 -2.29 -13.12
N ARG A 271 9.51 -3.14 -13.93
CA ARG A 271 9.82 -3.27 -15.37
C ARG A 271 9.49 -2.00 -16.13
N ASN A 272 8.38 -1.34 -15.78
CA ASN A 272 7.93 -0.12 -16.45
C ASN A 272 8.71 1.13 -16.01
N ASN A 273 9.23 1.15 -14.79
CA ASN A 273 10.13 2.21 -14.32
C ASN A 273 11.14 1.69 -13.29
N PRO A 274 12.33 1.29 -13.74
CA PRO A 274 13.39 0.81 -12.85
C PRO A 274 14.11 1.92 -12.07
N ALA A 275 13.74 3.19 -12.25
CA ALA A 275 14.39 4.34 -11.60
C ALA A 275 13.54 4.95 -10.47
N ARG A 276 12.46 4.27 -10.05
CA ARG A 276 11.56 4.75 -8.98
C ARG A 276 11.26 3.64 -7.98
N PRO A 277 10.92 3.99 -6.72
CA PRO A 277 10.32 3.04 -5.80
C PRO A 277 9.01 2.48 -6.36
N ALA A 278 8.73 1.20 -6.09
CA ALA A 278 7.47 0.55 -6.43
C ALA A 278 6.76 0.12 -5.14
N ILE A 279 5.45 0.38 -5.03
CA ILE A 279 4.64 0.01 -3.87
C ILE A 279 3.33 -0.63 -4.30
N LEU A 280 2.95 -1.72 -3.65
CA LEU A 280 1.59 -2.25 -3.71
C LEU A 280 0.74 -1.45 -2.71
N ALA A 281 0.10 -0.37 -3.19
CA ALA A 281 -0.57 0.63 -2.36
C ALA A 281 -1.96 0.20 -1.87
N GLU A 282 -2.59 -0.73 -2.57
CA GLU A 282 -3.78 -1.42 -2.09
C GLU A 282 -3.74 -2.89 -2.48
N THR A 283 -4.03 -3.75 -1.51
CA THR A 283 -4.22 -5.18 -1.73
C THR A 283 -5.19 -5.77 -0.71
N GLY A 284 -5.67 -6.97 -0.99
CA GLY A 284 -6.63 -7.68 -0.17
C GLY A 284 -7.38 -8.70 -0.99
N ALA A 285 -8.54 -9.15 -0.51
CA ALA A 285 -9.42 -10.06 -1.24
C ALA A 285 -10.82 -9.46 -1.40
N VAL A 286 -11.41 -9.70 -2.56
CA VAL A 286 -12.75 -9.23 -2.92
C VAL A 286 -13.57 -10.36 -3.53
N GLU A 287 -14.88 -10.23 -3.53
CA GLU A 287 -15.76 -11.09 -4.31
C GLU A 287 -15.67 -10.74 -5.80
N SER A 288 -16.09 -11.68 -6.63
CA SER A 288 -16.00 -11.59 -8.10
C SER A 288 -16.31 -10.19 -8.64
N ARG A 289 -15.41 -9.67 -9.49
CA ARG A 289 -15.48 -8.35 -10.11
C ARG A 289 -15.54 -7.20 -9.10
N HIS A 290 -14.84 -7.35 -8.01
CA HIS A 290 -14.75 -6.32 -6.96
C HIS A 290 -16.10 -5.89 -6.38
N SER A 291 -17.09 -6.80 -6.37
CA SER A 291 -18.47 -6.46 -6.00
C SER A 291 -18.67 -6.16 -4.52
N ARG A 292 -17.81 -6.71 -3.64
CA ARG A 292 -17.78 -6.52 -2.18
C ARG A 292 -16.52 -7.10 -1.57
N PRO A 293 -16.22 -6.83 -0.28
CA PRO A 293 -15.18 -7.53 0.47
C PRO A 293 -15.37 -9.04 0.44
N SER A 294 -14.25 -9.79 0.42
CA SER A 294 -14.30 -11.25 0.32
C SER A 294 -14.84 -11.91 1.59
N ARG A 295 -15.65 -12.95 1.42
CA ARG A 295 -16.07 -13.84 2.51
C ARG A 295 -14.94 -14.65 3.11
N LEU A 296 -13.79 -14.74 2.45
CA LEU A 296 -12.60 -15.38 3.01
C LEU A 296 -12.17 -14.73 4.31
N TYR A 297 -12.46 -13.44 4.51
CA TYR A 297 -12.17 -12.75 5.76
C TYR A 297 -12.90 -13.30 6.99
N ASP A 298 -14.06 -13.92 6.81
CA ASP A 298 -14.79 -14.54 7.91
C ASP A 298 -14.06 -15.76 8.48
N VAL A 299 -13.26 -16.45 7.66
CA VAL A 299 -12.55 -17.69 8.03
C VAL A 299 -11.05 -17.50 8.20
N ASP A 300 -10.46 -16.43 7.64
CA ASP A 300 -9.03 -16.13 7.77
C ASP A 300 -8.69 -15.46 9.11
N THR A 301 -9.01 -16.14 10.18
CA THR A 301 -8.78 -15.64 11.55
C THR A 301 -7.31 -15.58 11.94
N HIS A 302 -6.43 -16.22 11.16
CA HIS A 302 -4.99 -16.21 11.37
C HIS A 302 -4.24 -15.20 10.50
N GLY A 303 -4.91 -14.56 9.53
CA GLY A 303 -4.32 -13.53 8.70
C GLY A 303 -3.39 -14.04 7.60
N MET A 304 -3.70 -15.18 6.97
CA MET A 304 -2.87 -15.72 5.89
C MET A 304 -2.83 -14.76 4.68
N LEU A 305 -3.98 -14.20 4.30
CA LEU A 305 -4.04 -13.23 3.20
C LEU A 305 -3.25 -11.96 3.53
N LEU A 306 -3.36 -11.46 4.77
CA LEU A 306 -2.59 -10.33 5.26
C LEU A 306 -1.09 -10.61 5.24
N HIS A 307 -0.67 -11.78 5.74
CA HIS A 307 0.73 -12.19 5.75
C HIS A 307 1.33 -12.16 4.35
N ASP A 308 0.70 -12.84 3.38
CA ASP A 308 1.18 -12.88 2.01
C ASP A 308 1.18 -11.48 1.37
N GLY A 309 0.13 -10.68 1.64
CA GLY A 309 0.02 -9.30 1.16
C GLY A 309 1.09 -8.36 1.70
N LEU A 310 1.59 -8.58 2.93
CA LEU A 310 2.69 -7.80 3.51
C LEU A 310 4.06 -8.25 2.98
N PHE A 311 4.30 -9.56 2.95
CA PHE A 311 5.63 -10.13 2.69
C PHE A 311 5.97 -10.13 1.19
N ALA A 312 5.10 -10.67 0.35
CA ALA A 312 5.40 -10.89 -1.06
C ALA A 312 5.84 -9.63 -1.81
N PRO A 313 5.23 -8.44 -1.64
CA PRO A 313 5.70 -7.24 -2.31
C PRO A 313 7.14 -6.89 -1.98
N PHE A 314 7.49 -6.83 -0.69
CA PHE A 314 8.84 -6.47 -0.26
C PHE A 314 9.90 -7.44 -0.79
N PHE A 315 9.67 -8.74 -0.64
CA PHE A 315 10.58 -9.78 -1.12
C PHE A 315 10.62 -9.89 -2.67
N SER A 316 9.76 -9.15 -3.35
CA SER A 316 9.77 -8.98 -4.82
C SER A 316 10.37 -7.64 -5.26
N GLY A 317 10.94 -6.87 -4.32
CA GLY A 317 11.62 -5.60 -4.60
C GLY A 317 10.74 -4.36 -4.51
N SER A 318 9.60 -4.43 -3.81
CA SER A 318 8.86 -3.23 -3.39
C SER A 318 9.68 -2.42 -2.39
N ALA A 319 9.46 -1.10 -2.37
CA ALA A 319 10.12 -0.21 -1.42
C ALA A 319 9.68 -0.41 0.04
N GLY A 320 8.62 -1.17 0.29
CA GLY A 320 8.08 -1.50 1.60
C GLY A 320 7.15 -2.71 1.54
N CYS A 321 6.45 -3.00 2.63
CA CYS A 321 5.41 -4.03 2.63
C CYS A 321 4.23 -3.61 1.75
N GLY A 322 3.38 -4.56 1.34
CA GLY A 322 2.11 -4.22 0.71
C GLY A 322 1.14 -3.58 1.71
N GLN A 323 0.32 -2.66 1.21
CA GLN A 323 -0.64 -1.92 2.02
C GLN A 323 -2.01 -2.57 1.93
N PHE A 324 -2.42 -3.25 3.01
CA PHE A 324 -3.67 -3.98 3.03
C PHE A 324 -4.87 -3.03 3.16
N TRP A 325 -5.99 -3.34 2.41
CA TRP A 325 -7.16 -2.46 2.34
C TRP A 325 -8.15 -2.66 3.49
N HIS A 326 -8.53 -3.88 3.81
CA HIS A 326 -9.59 -4.14 4.80
C HIS A 326 -9.03 -4.14 6.23
N TRP A 327 -8.69 -2.94 6.72
CA TRP A 327 -8.04 -2.69 8.03
C TRP A 327 -8.98 -2.76 9.23
N ASP A 328 -10.29 -2.60 9.01
CA ASP A 328 -11.31 -2.36 10.01
C ASP A 328 -12.02 -3.64 10.50
N GLN A 329 -13.26 -3.46 10.96
CA GLN A 329 -14.15 -4.54 11.43
C GLN A 329 -14.53 -5.56 10.34
N LEU A 330 -14.14 -5.33 9.11
CA LEU A 330 -14.28 -6.34 8.06
C LEU A 330 -13.24 -7.45 8.17
N TYR A 331 -11.99 -7.11 8.59
CA TYR A 331 -10.95 -8.12 8.62
C TYR A 331 -9.86 -7.88 9.69
N LEU A 332 -8.94 -6.91 9.48
CA LEU A 332 -7.71 -6.79 10.26
C LEU A 332 -7.99 -6.46 11.74
N GLU A 333 -8.78 -5.42 12.02
CA GLU A 333 -9.16 -5.05 13.39
C GLU A 333 -10.09 -6.10 14.01
N ARG A 334 -11.03 -6.65 13.23
CA ARG A 334 -11.97 -7.70 13.68
C ARG A 334 -11.27 -8.92 14.26
N HIS A 335 -10.17 -9.37 13.62
CA HIS A 335 -9.41 -10.55 14.03
C HIS A 335 -8.13 -10.21 14.80
N ASN A 336 -7.92 -8.92 15.13
CA ASN A 336 -6.73 -8.43 15.85
C ASN A 336 -5.41 -8.86 15.21
N LEU A 337 -5.28 -8.65 13.90
CA LEU A 337 -4.15 -9.14 13.11
C LEU A 337 -2.95 -8.18 13.06
N TRP A 338 -2.92 -7.13 13.88
CA TRP A 338 -1.85 -6.13 13.92
C TRP A 338 -0.45 -6.76 14.13
N PHE A 339 -0.36 -7.88 14.82
CA PHE A 339 0.90 -8.57 15.08
C PHE A 339 1.65 -9.00 13.82
N HIS A 340 1.00 -9.13 12.65
CA HIS A 340 1.66 -9.46 11.38
C HIS A 340 2.64 -8.38 10.94
N PHE A 341 2.39 -7.11 11.25
CA PHE A 341 3.33 -6.02 11.00
C PHE A 341 4.60 -6.18 11.83
N ASN A 342 4.47 -6.53 13.13
CA ASN A 342 5.62 -6.81 13.98
C ASN A 342 6.43 -8.01 13.45
N ARG A 343 5.77 -9.04 12.98
CA ARG A 343 6.44 -10.20 12.38
C ARG A 343 7.16 -9.85 11.08
N PHE A 344 6.60 -8.96 10.27
CA PHE A 344 7.28 -8.42 9.09
C PHE A 344 8.54 -7.65 9.48
N VAL A 345 8.45 -6.75 10.46
CA VAL A 345 9.61 -6.00 10.97
C VAL A 345 10.71 -6.92 11.51
N LYS A 346 10.35 -7.94 12.30
CA LYS A 346 11.30 -8.94 12.80
C LYS A 346 11.93 -9.77 11.68
N ALA A 347 11.14 -10.14 10.68
CA ALA A 347 11.59 -10.90 9.53
C ALA A 347 12.66 -10.16 8.71
N THR A 348 12.49 -8.85 8.54
CA THR A 348 13.38 -7.99 7.74
C THR A 348 14.53 -7.37 8.56
N ALA A 349 14.51 -7.53 9.88
CA ALA A 349 15.54 -6.97 10.76
C ALA A 349 16.94 -7.46 10.40
N GLY A 350 17.89 -6.52 10.33
CA GLY A 350 19.30 -6.80 9.98
C GLY A 350 19.57 -6.83 8.48
N PHE A 351 18.57 -6.49 7.63
CA PHE A 351 18.74 -6.34 6.19
C PHE A 351 18.32 -4.93 5.76
N ASP A 352 19.28 -4.14 5.32
CA ASP A 352 19.03 -2.81 4.75
C ASP A 352 19.10 -2.88 3.22
N PRO A 353 17.98 -2.79 2.51
CA PRO A 353 17.97 -3.00 1.06
C PRO A 353 18.73 -1.91 0.27
N VAL A 354 18.94 -0.71 0.84
CA VAL A 354 19.73 0.35 0.21
C VAL A 354 21.21 0.06 0.35
N LEU A 355 21.68 -0.25 1.58
CA LEU A 355 23.08 -0.56 1.85
C LEU A 355 23.53 -1.87 1.18
N GLU A 356 22.62 -2.82 1.09
CA GLU A 356 22.83 -4.10 0.43
C GLU A 356 22.80 -4.01 -1.10
N GLU A 357 22.39 -2.88 -1.70
CA GLU A 357 22.08 -2.77 -3.14
C GLU A 357 21.20 -3.91 -3.63
N ALA A 358 20.15 -4.17 -2.85
CA ALA A 358 19.34 -5.38 -2.96
C ALA A 358 18.69 -5.54 -4.34
N THR A 359 18.80 -6.75 -4.90
CA THR A 359 18.14 -7.13 -6.14
C THR A 359 17.18 -8.29 -5.88
N PRO A 360 15.93 -8.24 -6.40
CA PRO A 360 14.96 -9.29 -6.18
C PRO A 360 15.32 -10.56 -6.99
N PHE A 361 14.99 -11.69 -6.39
CA PHE A 361 15.18 -13.03 -6.94
C PHE A 361 13.94 -13.88 -6.67
N PHE A 362 13.57 -14.74 -7.61
CA PHE A 362 12.47 -15.67 -7.42
C PHE A 362 12.73 -16.99 -8.13
N GLN A 363 12.45 -18.09 -7.42
CA GLN A 363 12.37 -19.43 -8.02
C GLN A 363 11.39 -20.31 -7.24
N THR A 364 10.96 -21.42 -7.86
CA THR A 364 10.21 -22.47 -7.18
C THR A 364 11.02 -23.76 -7.22
N VAL A 365 11.24 -24.36 -6.05
CA VAL A 365 11.95 -25.63 -5.91
C VAL A 365 11.05 -26.60 -5.15
N GLY A 366 10.59 -27.65 -5.84
CA GLY A 366 9.60 -28.57 -5.28
C GLY A 366 8.29 -27.85 -4.91
N CYS A 367 7.90 -27.93 -3.64
CA CYS A 367 6.73 -27.26 -3.10
C CYS A 367 7.04 -25.92 -2.41
N VAL A 368 8.25 -25.37 -2.55
CA VAL A 368 8.66 -24.13 -1.89
C VAL A 368 8.93 -23.05 -2.93
N ARG A 369 8.19 -21.95 -2.86
CA ARG A 369 8.51 -20.71 -3.57
C ARG A 369 9.53 -19.93 -2.74
N GLN A 370 10.61 -19.53 -3.39
CA GLN A 370 11.72 -18.79 -2.79
C GLN A 370 11.72 -17.37 -3.35
N TYR A 371 11.33 -16.42 -2.53
CA TYR A 371 11.42 -15.00 -2.80
C TYR A 371 12.67 -14.47 -2.11
N GLY A 372 13.51 -13.71 -2.79
CA GLY A 372 14.76 -13.27 -2.20
C GLY A 372 15.13 -11.84 -2.57
N LEU A 373 15.83 -11.19 -1.65
CA LEU A 373 16.58 -9.97 -1.87
C LEU A 373 18.07 -10.30 -1.72
N LEU A 374 18.77 -10.27 -2.87
CA LEU A 374 20.19 -10.57 -2.96
C LEU A 374 20.97 -9.30 -2.68
N GLY A 375 21.69 -9.24 -1.57
CA GLY A 375 22.47 -8.09 -1.17
C GLY A 375 23.99 -8.33 -1.27
N LYS A 376 24.78 -7.31 -0.96
CA LYS A 376 26.26 -7.38 -0.96
C LYS A 376 26.80 -8.29 0.13
N PHE A 377 26.27 -8.18 1.33
CA PHE A 377 26.76 -8.84 2.55
C PHE A 377 25.82 -9.96 2.99
N HIS A 378 24.53 -9.79 2.73
CA HIS A 378 23.49 -10.70 3.15
C HIS A 378 22.59 -11.07 1.96
N THR A 379 21.90 -12.20 2.12
CA THR A 379 20.78 -12.58 1.27
C THR A 379 19.59 -12.81 2.18
N LEU A 380 18.49 -12.12 1.92
CA LEU A 380 17.25 -12.27 2.66
C LEU A 380 16.24 -13.05 1.81
N LEU A 381 15.80 -14.22 2.29
CA LEU A 381 14.87 -15.10 1.60
C LEU A 381 13.58 -15.26 2.39
N TRP A 382 12.45 -15.17 1.71
CA TRP A 382 11.17 -15.64 2.21
C TRP A 382 10.80 -16.92 1.48
N LEU A 383 10.71 -18.00 2.23
CA LEU A 383 10.34 -19.32 1.74
C LEU A 383 8.87 -19.57 2.00
N ARG A 384 8.09 -19.72 0.95
CA ARG A 384 6.63 -19.86 1.01
C ARG A 384 6.21 -21.24 0.51
N ASP A 385 5.49 -21.98 1.34
CA ASP A 385 4.90 -23.25 0.92
C ASP A 385 3.86 -23.03 -0.18
N ALA A 386 4.12 -23.56 -1.35
CA ALA A 386 3.26 -23.42 -2.53
C ALA A 386 1.91 -24.16 -2.40
N GLN A 387 1.80 -25.12 -1.49
CA GLN A 387 0.56 -25.89 -1.26
C GLN A 387 -0.35 -25.25 -0.22
N SER A 388 0.18 -24.35 0.61
CA SER A 388 -0.58 -23.56 1.57
C SER A 388 -1.14 -22.32 0.86
N THR A 389 -2.36 -22.36 0.39
CA THR A 389 -3.02 -21.31 -0.39
C THR A 389 -4.39 -20.97 0.20
N TRP A 390 -4.95 -19.82 -0.18
CA TRP A 390 -6.31 -19.47 0.21
C TRP A 390 -7.34 -20.53 -0.21
N GLU A 391 -7.13 -21.18 -1.37
CA GLU A 391 -8.01 -22.27 -1.81
C GLU A 391 -7.92 -23.50 -0.90
N SER A 392 -6.68 -23.89 -0.51
CA SER A 392 -6.47 -25.07 0.32
C SER A 392 -6.94 -24.83 1.74
N GLU A 393 -6.57 -23.73 2.37
CA GLU A 393 -6.83 -23.46 3.78
C GLU A 393 -8.18 -22.79 4.02
N LEU A 394 -8.47 -21.68 3.31
CA LEU A 394 -9.67 -20.88 3.62
C LEU A 394 -10.92 -21.41 2.92
N ALA A 395 -10.80 -21.81 1.64
CA ALA A 395 -11.96 -22.31 0.90
C ALA A 395 -12.27 -23.77 1.20
N ARG A 396 -11.25 -24.63 1.40
CA ARG A 396 -11.42 -26.08 1.63
C ARG A 396 -11.21 -26.49 3.09
N GLY A 397 -10.82 -25.59 3.98
CA GLY A 397 -10.59 -25.85 5.40
C GLY A 397 -9.45 -26.82 5.70
N ARG A 398 -8.46 -26.94 4.83
CA ARG A 398 -7.31 -27.81 5.07
C ARG A 398 -6.38 -27.19 6.10
N THR A 399 -5.94 -27.99 7.07
CA THR A 399 -4.84 -27.61 7.96
C THR A 399 -3.54 -27.52 7.15
N PRO A 400 -2.73 -26.45 7.30
CA PRO A 400 -1.44 -26.35 6.63
C PRO A 400 -0.48 -27.48 7.06
N ASP A 401 0.20 -28.08 6.12
CA ASP A 401 1.18 -29.11 6.40
C ASP A 401 2.42 -28.52 7.09
N VAL A 402 3.03 -29.30 7.98
CA VAL A 402 4.38 -29.04 8.47
C VAL A 402 5.38 -29.47 7.38
N ARG A 403 6.25 -28.58 6.99
CA ARG A 403 7.35 -28.88 6.07
C ARG A 403 8.56 -29.32 6.87
N GLU A 404 8.89 -30.60 6.75
CA GLU A 404 10.02 -31.24 7.42
C GLU A 404 11.09 -31.64 6.40
N ARG A 405 12.36 -31.67 6.82
CA ARG A 405 13.50 -32.16 6.05
C ARG A 405 13.65 -31.47 4.68
N VAL A 406 13.22 -30.22 4.58
CA VAL A 406 13.41 -29.45 3.36
C VAL A 406 14.88 -29.04 3.26
N LYS A 407 15.51 -29.34 2.14
CA LYS A 407 16.90 -28.96 1.88
C LYS A 407 16.94 -27.77 0.92
N LEU A 408 17.76 -26.79 1.28
CA LEU A 408 18.08 -25.63 0.46
C LEU A 408 19.49 -25.82 -0.11
N ASP A 409 19.61 -25.90 -1.44
CA ASP A 409 20.91 -25.86 -2.10
C ASP A 409 21.42 -24.40 -2.15
N LEU A 410 22.40 -24.09 -1.34
CA LEU A 410 23.00 -22.76 -1.24
C LEU A 410 23.73 -22.34 -2.54
N ARG A 411 24.14 -23.30 -3.40
CA ARG A 411 24.75 -23.01 -4.71
C ARG A 411 23.73 -22.51 -5.73
N SER A 412 22.45 -22.85 -5.53
CA SER A 412 21.36 -22.36 -6.38
C SER A 412 21.05 -20.89 -6.16
N LEU A 413 21.55 -20.32 -5.03
CA LEU A 413 21.37 -18.92 -4.69
C LEU A 413 22.50 -18.08 -5.30
N PRO A 414 22.19 -17.04 -6.05
CA PRO A 414 23.21 -16.12 -6.54
C PRO A 414 24.03 -15.52 -5.40
N GLY A 415 25.35 -15.47 -5.53
CA GLY A 415 26.22 -14.69 -4.64
C GLY A 415 27.15 -15.41 -3.70
N GLY A 416 27.26 -16.76 -3.72
CA GLY A 416 28.42 -17.45 -3.16
C GLY A 416 28.22 -18.19 -1.82
N ALA A 417 29.31 -18.41 -1.10
CA ALA A 417 29.33 -19.19 0.12
C ALA A 417 28.75 -18.41 1.31
N PHE A 418 27.78 -19.00 1.98
CA PHE A 418 27.19 -18.45 3.22
C PHE A 418 27.79 -19.20 4.42
N ARG A 419 27.97 -18.49 5.55
CA ARG A 419 28.57 -19.01 6.79
C ARG A 419 27.57 -19.18 7.91
N GLN A 420 26.58 -18.32 7.97
CA GLN A 420 25.57 -18.30 9.03
C GLN A 420 24.20 -18.02 8.46
N ALA A 421 23.18 -18.52 9.13
CA ALA A 421 21.78 -18.22 8.84
C ALA A 421 21.04 -17.88 10.13
N ARG A 422 20.21 -16.84 10.04
CA ARG A 422 19.12 -16.61 10.99
C ARG A 422 17.82 -17.05 10.31
N CYS A 423 17.19 -18.07 10.87
CA CYS A 423 15.87 -18.52 10.46
C CYS A 423 14.81 -17.85 11.34
N TYR A 424 13.84 -17.17 10.76
CA TYR A 424 12.69 -16.62 11.47
C TYR A 424 11.41 -17.31 11.02
N LEU A 425 10.63 -17.77 11.97
CA LEU A 425 9.36 -18.48 11.77
C LEU A 425 8.20 -17.52 12.10
N PRO A 426 7.61 -16.82 11.10
CA PRO A 426 6.62 -15.77 11.36
C PRO A 426 5.33 -16.30 12.02
N TRP A 427 4.99 -17.56 11.84
CA TRP A 427 3.75 -18.15 12.37
C TRP A 427 3.84 -18.55 13.85
N THR A 428 5.03 -18.72 14.38
CA THR A 428 5.31 -19.03 15.79
C THR A 428 6.08 -17.95 16.52
N ASP A 429 6.51 -16.90 15.80
CA ASP A 429 7.36 -15.80 16.30
C ASP A 429 8.68 -16.30 16.88
N ALA A 430 9.29 -17.33 16.29
CA ALA A 430 10.52 -17.94 16.76
C ALA A 430 11.71 -17.64 15.84
N SER A 431 12.92 -17.50 16.42
CA SER A 431 14.18 -17.34 15.68
C SER A 431 15.15 -18.45 16.05
N ILE A 432 15.84 -18.97 15.04
CA ILE A 432 16.86 -20.03 15.16
C ILE A 432 18.11 -19.53 14.44
N HIS A 433 19.27 -19.62 15.10
CA HIS A 433 20.56 -19.33 14.49
C HIS A 433 21.28 -20.62 14.14
N MET A 434 21.88 -20.67 12.96
CA MET A 434 22.55 -21.86 12.44
C MET A 434 23.90 -21.47 11.83
N GLU A 435 24.93 -22.25 12.16
CA GLU A 435 26.19 -22.26 11.41
C GLU A 435 26.01 -23.12 10.16
N LEU A 436 26.51 -22.63 9.03
CA LEU A 436 26.38 -23.30 7.75
C LEU A 436 27.69 -24.00 7.39
N HIS A 437 27.60 -25.30 7.11
CA HIS A 437 28.71 -26.11 6.68
C HIS A 437 28.39 -26.78 5.36
N GLY A 438 29.15 -26.42 4.31
CA GLY A 438 28.97 -27.02 2.99
C GLY A 438 28.01 -26.24 2.08
N THR A 439 27.41 -26.96 1.15
CA THR A 439 26.63 -26.38 0.03
C THR A 439 25.13 -26.61 0.15
N GLU A 440 24.69 -27.31 1.16
CA GLU A 440 23.28 -27.58 1.45
C GLU A 440 22.98 -27.23 2.91
N MET A 441 21.77 -26.73 3.14
CA MET A 441 21.23 -26.45 4.46
C MET A 441 19.92 -27.22 4.63
N GLU A 442 19.78 -28.00 5.69
CA GLU A 442 18.48 -28.53 6.11
C GLU A 442 17.73 -27.45 6.89
N LEU A 443 16.53 -27.13 6.42
CA LEU A 443 15.71 -26.08 7.03
C LEU A 443 15.06 -26.59 8.32
N PRO A 444 14.88 -25.72 9.35
CA PRO A 444 13.97 -26.03 10.43
C PRO A 444 12.57 -26.34 9.93
N GLU A 445 11.83 -27.11 10.69
CA GLU A 445 10.41 -27.36 10.40
C GLU A 445 9.62 -26.06 10.38
N PHE A 446 8.75 -25.89 9.40
CA PHE A 446 7.90 -24.71 9.30
C PHE A 446 6.54 -25.01 8.70
N THR A 447 5.56 -24.17 9.01
CA THR A 447 4.25 -24.16 8.36
C THR A 447 4.10 -22.87 7.57
N ARG A 448 3.46 -22.92 6.40
CA ARG A 448 3.15 -21.81 5.51
C ARG A 448 4.38 -21.05 5.01
N SER A 449 5.23 -20.51 5.88
CA SER A 449 6.41 -19.75 5.46
C SER A 449 7.48 -19.63 6.55
N MET A 450 8.71 -19.33 6.12
CA MET A 450 9.81 -18.92 6.96
C MET A 450 10.68 -17.87 6.26
N VAL A 451 11.47 -17.13 7.02
CA VAL A 451 12.44 -16.15 6.50
C VAL A 451 13.86 -16.54 6.91
N LEU A 452 14.77 -16.46 5.97
CA LEU A 452 16.20 -16.68 6.17
C LEU A 452 16.96 -15.39 5.90
N LEU A 453 17.79 -14.97 6.85
CA LEU A 453 18.87 -14.01 6.62
C LEU A 453 20.18 -14.81 6.57
N LEU A 454 20.80 -14.87 5.39
CA LEU A 454 22.04 -15.58 5.14
C LEU A 454 23.21 -14.60 5.11
N ASN A 455 24.23 -14.84 5.91
CA ASN A 455 25.46 -14.06 5.96
C ASN A 455 26.53 -14.71 5.08
N ARG A 456 27.25 -13.88 4.31
CA ARG A 456 28.35 -14.32 3.44
C ARG A 456 29.67 -14.44 4.18
#